data_0f8f08c1c09daa967b8f07518b790b9d
#
_entry.id   0f8f08c1c09daa967b8f07518b790b9d
#
_cell.length_a   1.000
_cell.length_b   1.000
_cell.length_c   1.000
_cell.angle_alpha   90.00
_cell.angle_beta   90.00
_cell.angle_gamma   90.00
#
_symmetry.space_group_name_H-M   'P 1'
#
loop_
_entity.id
_entity.type
_entity.pdbx_description
1 polymer ?
#
loop_
_entity_poly.entity_id
_entity_poly.type
_entity_poly.pdbx_seq_one_letter_code
_entity_poly.pdbx_strand_id
1 'polypeptide(L)'
;MKHLFLTSAIGTPGVAESIRAKLGQNRPLKTVFISTPVEGEADQSDLSWVEEERVGLRKNHFDIFDYTITGKKXXXXIKDDLKDIEILYISGGNNFYLKEKSNESGFESFVKEFVASGKIYIGSSCGSQIMGKDMSSILSMSDLDVLTKPVDTMGFGLVDFAILPHWGSEEFRENRLNKISFDQMYGSTNPLIALNNYQYIEVVDDKFRIIDVRNEK
;
A
#
# COMPACT_ATOMS: atom_id res chain seq x y z
N MET A 1 -0.64 17.73 8.90
CA MET A 1 -1.35 16.58 9.52
C MET A 1 -1.16 15.37 8.60
N LYS A 2 -0.58 14.31 9.12
CA LYS A 2 -0.39 13.05 8.39
C LYS A 2 -1.69 12.24 8.46
N HIS A 3 -2.22 11.79 7.32
CA HIS A 3 -3.45 10.98 7.29
C HIS A 3 -3.28 9.84 6.29
N LEU A 4 -3.18 8.61 6.80
CA LEU A 4 -2.96 7.41 5.98
C LEU A 4 -4.07 6.39 6.26
N PHE A 5 -4.48 5.67 5.21
CA PHE A 5 -5.32 4.48 5.31
C PHE A 5 -4.54 3.30 4.75
N LEU A 6 -4.21 2.35 5.61
CA LEU A 6 -3.34 1.22 5.27
C LEU A 6 -4.19 -0.05 5.30
N THR A 7 -4.67 -0.46 4.13
CA THR A 7 -5.65 -1.56 4.03
C THR A 7 -4.96 -2.89 3.77
N SER A 8 -5.60 -3.96 4.23
CA SER A 8 -5.22 -5.31 3.81
C SER A 8 -5.61 -5.53 2.35
N ALA A 9 -6.86 -5.24 1.99
CA ALA A 9 -7.39 -5.42 0.64
C ALA A 9 -8.50 -4.39 0.37
N ILE A 10 -8.19 -3.33 -0.37
CA ILE A 10 -9.16 -2.24 -0.63
C ILE A 10 -10.36 -2.72 -1.45
N GLY A 11 -10.19 -3.76 -2.29
CA GLY A 11 -11.26 -4.33 -3.10
C GLY A 11 -12.31 -5.09 -2.29
N THR A 12 -12.01 -5.43 -1.02
CA THR A 12 -12.98 -6.13 -0.16
C THR A 12 -14.19 -5.24 0.10
N PRO A 13 -15.42 -5.78 -0.04
CA PRO A 13 -16.63 -4.99 0.17
C PRO A 13 -16.65 -4.25 1.51
N GLY A 14 -16.99 -2.99 1.46
CA GLY A 14 -17.09 -2.11 2.64
C GLY A 14 -15.82 -1.32 2.95
N VAL A 15 -14.63 -1.78 2.51
CA VAL A 15 -13.37 -1.12 2.89
C VAL A 15 -13.26 0.27 2.25
N ALA A 16 -13.38 0.36 0.93
CA ALA A 16 -13.32 1.65 0.24
C ALA A 16 -14.46 2.58 0.67
N GLU A 17 -15.65 2.01 0.92
CA GLU A 17 -16.82 2.76 1.40
C GLU A 17 -16.55 3.39 2.77
N SER A 18 -16.03 2.61 3.71
CA SER A 18 -15.70 3.09 5.05
C SER A 18 -14.68 4.24 5.00
N ILE A 19 -13.61 4.07 4.22
CA ILE A 19 -12.60 5.12 4.04
C ILE A 19 -13.26 6.38 3.45
N ARG A 20 -14.08 6.20 2.42
CA ARG A 20 -14.75 7.32 1.75
C ARG A 20 -15.63 8.11 2.71
N ALA A 21 -16.36 7.39 3.57
CA ALA A 21 -17.21 8.02 4.59
C ALA A 21 -16.39 8.90 5.55
N LYS A 22 -15.20 8.43 5.95
CA LYS A 22 -14.33 9.21 6.86
C LYS A 22 -13.77 10.49 6.21
N LEU A 23 -13.64 10.50 4.89
CA LEU A 23 -13.16 11.69 4.17
C LEU A 23 -14.24 12.79 4.07
N GLY A 24 -15.50 12.45 4.27
CA GLY A 24 -16.59 13.42 4.47
C GLY A 24 -16.90 14.32 3.29
N GLN A 25 -16.50 13.98 2.07
CA GLN A 25 -16.74 14.82 0.89
C GLN A 25 -17.73 14.13 -0.05
N ASN A 26 -18.61 14.92 -0.68
CA ASN A 26 -19.68 14.38 -1.55
C ASN A 26 -19.38 14.51 -3.05
N ARG A 27 -18.12 14.81 -3.42
CA ARG A 27 -17.71 14.91 -4.82
C ARG A 27 -16.63 13.87 -5.13
N PRO A 28 -16.40 13.55 -6.39
CA PRO A 28 -15.28 12.68 -6.74
C PRO A 28 -13.94 13.26 -6.24
N LEU A 29 -13.05 12.38 -5.78
CA LEU A 29 -11.72 12.77 -5.28
C LEU A 29 -10.66 12.30 -6.28
N LYS A 30 -9.91 13.25 -6.83
CA LYS A 30 -8.90 12.96 -7.85
C LYS A 30 -7.79 12.11 -7.26
N THR A 31 -7.71 10.86 -7.70
CA THR A 31 -6.89 9.82 -7.08
C THR A 31 -5.94 9.21 -8.10
N VAL A 32 -4.63 9.28 -7.86
CA VAL A 32 -3.70 8.51 -8.68
C VAL A 32 -3.66 7.07 -8.17
N PHE A 33 -3.75 6.12 -9.09
CA PHE A 33 -3.62 4.68 -8.82
C PHE A 33 -2.21 4.26 -9.26
N ILE A 34 -1.30 4.10 -8.29
CA ILE A 34 0.07 3.67 -8.59
C ILE A 34 0.05 2.17 -8.80
N SER A 35 0.22 1.77 -10.07
CA SER A 35 0.17 0.37 -10.50
C SER A 35 1.55 -0.30 -10.55
N THR A 36 2.60 0.42 -10.21
CA THR A 36 3.99 -0.08 -10.30
C THR A 36 4.19 -1.43 -9.60
N PRO A 37 3.66 -1.66 -8.36
CA PRO A 37 3.90 -2.97 -7.74
C PRO A 37 3.30 -4.14 -8.51
N VAL A 38 2.24 -3.91 -9.30
CA VAL A 38 1.62 -4.93 -10.14
C VAL A 38 2.58 -5.42 -11.24
N GLU A 39 3.39 -4.50 -11.77
CA GLU A 39 4.37 -4.83 -12.82
C GLU A 39 5.44 -5.81 -12.32
N GLY A 40 5.65 -5.86 -11.01
CA GLY A 40 6.60 -6.77 -10.37
C GLY A 40 6.01 -8.12 -9.97
N GLU A 41 4.76 -8.39 -10.31
CA GLU A 41 4.18 -9.72 -10.05
C GLU A 41 4.73 -10.73 -11.04
N ALA A 42 5.18 -11.87 -10.54
CA ALA A 42 5.75 -12.92 -11.38
C ALA A 42 4.67 -13.55 -12.29
N ASP A 43 3.47 -13.71 -11.76
CA ASP A 43 2.35 -14.27 -12.53
C ASP A 43 1.42 -13.14 -12.99
N GLN A 44 1.50 -12.84 -14.27
CA GLN A 44 0.67 -11.82 -14.91
C GLN A 44 -0.62 -12.41 -15.51
N SER A 45 -0.87 -13.71 -15.32
CA SER A 45 -2.01 -14.37 -15.94
C SER A 45 -3.34 -14.08 -15.23
N ASP A 46 -3.31 -13.76 -13.94
CA ASP A 46 -4.53 -13.39 -13.20
C ASP A 46 -4.29 -12.15 -12.34
N LEU A 47 -4.71 -11.03 -12.87
CA LEU A 47 -4.69 -9.73 -12.18
C LEU A 47 -6.12 -9.24 -11.87
N SER A 48 -7.07 -10.18 -11.73
CA SER A 48 -8.46 -9.83 -11.42
C SER A 48 -8.59 -9.02 -10.13
N TRP A 49 -7.72 -9.29 -9.15
CA TRP A 49 -7.69 -8.56 -7.89
C TRP A 49 -7.37 -7.06 -8.08
N VAL A 50 -6.58 -6.73 -9.10
CA VAL A 50 -6.28 -5.30 -9.42
C VAL A 50 -7.56 -4.60 -9.88
N GLU A 51 -8.36 -5.30 -10.69
CA GLU A 51 -9.64 -4.73 -11.13
C GLU A 51 -10.64 -4.63 -9.97
N GLU A 52 -10.60 -5.58 -9.03
CA GLU A 52 -11.40 -5.46 -7.79
C GLU A 52 -11.03 -4.20 -7.01
N GLU A 53 -9.73 -3.88 -6.90
CA GLU A 53 -9.28 -2.63 -6.27
C GLU A 53 -9.86 -1.41 -7.01
N ARG A 54 -9.73 -1.39 -8.35
CA ARG A 54 -10.25 -0.29 -9.18
C ARG A 54 -11.77 -0.13 -9.03
N VAL A 55 -12.49 -1.25 -9.08
CA VAL A 55 -13.95 -1.24 -8.94
C VAL A 55 -14.36 -0.73 -7.56
N GLY A 56 -13.68 -1.20 -6.51
CA GLY A 56 -13.94 -0.75 -5.14
C GLY A 56 -13.76 0.76 -5.01
N LEU A 57 -12.67 1.28 -5.57
CA LEU A 57 -12.40 2.73 -5.52
C LEU A 57 -13.44 3.53 -6.34
N ARG A 58 -13.68 3.15 -7.60
CA ARG A 58 -14.61 3.89 -8.48
C ARG A 58 -16.03 3.92 -7.91
N LYS A 59 -16.53 2.79 -7.40
CA LYS A 59 -17.87 2.71 -6.79
C LYS A 59 -18.03 3.68 -5.61
N ASN A 60 -16.92 4.03 -4.97
CA ASN A 60 -16.91 4.92 -3.81
C ASN A 60 -16.40 6.32 -4.14
N HIS A 61 -16.56 6.75 -5.39
CA HIS A 61 -16.30 8.12 -5.85
C HIS A 61 -14.83 8.56 -5.72
N PHE A 62 -13.90 7.61 -5.84
CA PHE A 62 -12.50 7.93 -6.10
C PHE A 62 -12.34 8.02 -7.63
N ASP A 63 -11.97 9.20 -8.12
CA ASP A 63 -11.77 9.45 -9.56
C ASP A 63 -10.35 9.02 -9.92
N ILE A 64 -10.19 7.71 -10.19
CA ILE A 64 -8.87 7.11 -10.34
C ILE A 64 -8.34 7.19 -11.78
N PHE A 65 -7.03 7.43 -11.90
CA PHE A 65 -6.28 7.24 -13.14
C PHE A 65 -4.99 6.49 -12.82
N ASP A 66 -4.60 5.61 -13.73
CA ASP A 66 -3.41 4.77 -13.55
C ASP A 66 -2.12 5.57 -13.79
N TYR A 67 -1.09 5.24 -13.00
CA TYR A 67 0.22 5.84 -13.15
C TYR A 67 1.29 4.85 -12.70
N THR A 68 2.38 4.76 -13.47
CA THR A 68 3.55 3.97 -13.09
C THR A 68 4.76 4.88 -12.90
N ILE A 69 5.57 4.53 -11.92
CA ILE A 69 6.86 5.20 -11.71
C ILE A 69 8.01 4.48 -12.43
N THR A 70 7.74 3.33 -13.04
CA THR A 70 8.74 2.61 -13.85
C THR A 70 9.20 3.51 -14.99
N GLY A 71 10.51 3.65 -15.12
CA GLY A 71 11.13 4.51 -16.14
C GLY A 71 11.21 5.98 -15.76
N LYS A 72 10.58 6.44 -14.68
CA LYS A 72 10.73 7.82 -14.16
C LYS A 72 12.09 7.95 -13.50
N LYS A 73 12.72 9.09 -13.71
CA LYS A 73 14.10 9.30 -13.20
C LYS A 73 14.28 10.53 -12.32
N UNK A 74 13.28 11.19 -12.05
CA UNK A 74 13.37 12.37 -11.27
C UNK A 74 12.10 12.65 -10.47
N UNK A 75 12.25 13.20 -9.42
CA UNK A 75 11.14 13.62 -8.63
C UNK A 75 10.37 14.73 -9.22
N UNK A 76 10.98 15.48 -10.09
CA UNK A 76 10.36 16.61 -10.65
C UNK A 76 9.29 16.19 -11.66
N UNK A 77 9.59 15.16 -12.32
CA UNK A 77 8.66 14.64 -13.26
C UNK A 77 7.42 14.16 -12.58
N ILE A 78 7.62 13.41 -11.54
CA ILE A 78 6.48 12.87 -10.79
C ILE A 78 5.64 13.99 -10.18
N LYS A 79 6.30 14.97 -9.61
CA LYS A 79 5.59 16.12 -9.00
C LYS A 79 4.73 16.86 -9.99
N ASP A 80 5.25 17.09 -11.19
CA ASP A 80 4.51 17.81 -12.23
C ASP A 80 3.33 16.97 -12.73
N ASP A 81 3.57 15.69 -12.97
CA ASP A 81 2.51 14.76 -13.43
C ASP A 81 1.37 14.67 -12.41
N LEU A 82 1.71 14.70 -11.12
CA LEU A 82 0.78 14.41 -10.02
C LEU A 82 0.41 15.65 -9.19
N LYS A 83 0.67 16.84 -9.68
CA LYS A 83 0.46 18.10 -8.90
C LYS A 83 -0.98 18.30 -8.44
N ASP A 84 -1.94 17.84 -9.23
CA ASP A 84 -3.36 18.13 -8.99
C ASP A 84 -4.10 17.01 -8.24
N ILE A 85 -3.41 15.94 -7.82
CA ILE A 85 -4.07 14.85 -7.11
C ILE A 85 -4.39 15.24 -5.66
N GLU A 86 -5.47 14.68 -5.15
CA GLU A 86 -5.91 14.85 -3.78
C GLU A 86 -5.52 13.62 -2.96
N ILE A 87 -5.52 12.44 -3.60
CA ILE A 87 -5.24 11.16 -2.96
C ILE A 87 -4.17 10.42 -3.74
N LEU A 88 -3.20 9.91 -3.02
CA LEU A 88 -2.19 9.00 -3.55
C LEU A 88 -2.55 7.58 -3.10
N TYR A 89 -2.91 6.73 -4.07
CA TYR A 89 -3.21 5.33 -3.81
C TYR A 89 -2.09 4.45 -4.39
N ILE A 90 -1.58 3.51 -3.58
CA ILE A 90 -0.62 2.49 -4.05
C ILE A 90 -1.29 1.11 -3.93
N SER A 91 -1.31 0.37 -5.03
CA SER A 91 -1.98 -0.94 -5.13
C SER A 91 -1.20 -2.05 -4.42
N GLY A 92 -1.78 -3.24 -4.39
CA GLY A 92 -1.08 -4.47 -4.07
C GLY A 92 -0.03 -4.81 -5.11
N GLY A 93 0.73 -5.89 -4.87
CA GLY A 93 1.76 -6.40 -5.78
C GLY A 93 3.10 -6.58 -5.09
N ASN A 94 4.18 -6.49 -5.83
CA ASN A 94 5.53 -6.79 -5.35
C ASN A 94 6.16 -5.59 -4.64
N ASN A 95 6.40 -5.75 -3.34
CA ASN A 95 6.99 -4.71 -2.47
C ASN A 95 8.39 -4.28 -2.92
N PHE A 96 9.21 -5.25 -3.28
CA PHE A 96 10.62 -4.98 -3.55
C PHE A 96 10.82 -4.39 -4.94
N TYR A 97 9.97 -4.76 -5.91
CA TYR A 97 9.92 -4.09 -7.21
C TYR A 97 9.52 -2.62 -7.02
N LEU A 98 8.44 -2.37 -6.26
CA LEU A 98 8.03 -1.00 -5.96
C LEU A 98 9.17 -0.22 -5.30
N LYS A 99 9.87 -0.84 -4.34
CA LYS A 99 11.00 -0.18 -3.64
C LYS A 99 12.14 0.13 -4.62
N GLU A 100 12.50 -0.83 -5.49
CA GLU A 100 13.54 -0.60 -6.50
C GLU A 100 13.19 0.60 -7.39
N LYS A 101 11.95 0.63 -7.90
CA LYS A 101 11.51 1.73 -8.80
C LYS A 101 11.37 3.05 -8.02
N SER A 102 11.05 2.99 -6.74
CA SER A 102 11.03 4.19 -5.88
C SER A 102 12.42 4.77 -5.70
N ASN A 103 13.42 3.92 -5.52
CA ASN A 103 14.82 4.36 -5.39
C ASN A 103 15.31 4.98 -6.71
N GLU A 104 14.92 4.40 -7.84
CA GLU A 104 15.32 4.90 -9.17
C GLU A 104 14.70 6.27 -9.49
N SER A 105 13.47 6.50 -9.07
CA SER A 105 12.69 7.66 -9.49
C SER A 105 12.65 8.81 -8.46
N GLY A 106 13.04 8.51 -7.21
CA GLY A 106 12.86 9.45 -6.09
C GLY A 106 11.42 9.47 -5.56
N PHE A 107 10.64 8.46 -5.87
CA PHE A 107 9.22 8.39 -5.50
C PHE A 107 9.02 8.40 -3.98
N GLU A 108 9.91 7.74 -3.23
CA GLU A 108 9.82 7.76 -1.76
C GLU A 108 9.78 9.20 -1.22
N SER A 109 10.67 10.06 -1.73
CA SER A 109 10.70 11.47 -1.32
C SER A 109 9.39 12.19 -1.70
N PHE A 110 8.88 11.90 -2.90
CA PHE A 110 7.58 12.45 -3.33
C PHE A 110 6.46 12.05 -2.36
N VAL A 111 6.39 10.76 -1.98
CA VAL A 111 5.36 10.27 -1.04
C VAL A 111 5.47 10.98 0.31
N LYS A 112 6.69 11.11 0.83
CA LYS A 112 6.92 11.78 2.12
C LYS A 112 6.46 13.25 2.08
N GLU A 113 6.81 13.98 1.02
CA GLU A 113 6.39 15.36 0.85
C GLU A 113 4.86 15.47 0.67
N PHE A 114 4.27 14.56 -0.11
CA PHE A 114 2.83 14.51 -0.35
C PHE A 114 2.06 14.35 0.97
N VAL A 115 2.49 13.39 1.79
CA VAL A 115 1.86 13.13 3.09
C VAL A 115 2.10 14.33 4.04
N ALA A 116 3.32 14.88 4.04
CA ALA A 116 3.66 16.03 4.90
C ALA A 116 2.84 17.28 4.53
N SER A 117 2.41 17.41 3.27
CA SER A 117 1.55 18.52 2.84
C SER A 117 0.10 18.38 3.33
N GLY A 118 -0.24 17.29 4.02
CA GLY A 118 -1.57 17.06 4.56
C GLY A 118 -2.54 16.38 3.60
N LYS A 119 -2.04 15.91 2.46
CA LYS A 119 -2.85 15.14 1.50
C LYS A 119 -2.98 13.69 1.94
N ILE A 120 -3.99 13.00 1.42
CA ILE A 120 -4.39 11.67 1.88
C ILE A 120 -3.61 10.57 1.14
N TYR A 121 -3.11 9.63 1.90
CA TYR A 121 -2.49 8.40 1.38
C TYR A 121 -3.41 7.21 1.64
N ILE A 122 -3.57 6.33 0.64
CA ILE A 122 -4.24 5.04 0.79
C ILE A 122 -3.31 3.97 0.23
N GLY A 123 -3.05 2.91 0.98
CA GLY A 123 -2.30 1.76 0.51
C GLY A 123 -3.13 0.48 0.61
N SER A 124 -2.90 -0.46 -0.32
CA SER A 124 -3.49 -1.79 -0.26
C SER A 124 -2.36 -2.82 -0.27
N SER A 125 -2.40 -3.79 0.65
CA SER A 125 -1.40 -4.87 0.72
C SER A 125 0.04 -4.31 0.66
N CYS A 126 0.74 -4.48 -0.46
CA CYS A 126 2.07 -3.91 -0.73
C CYS A 126 2.12 -2.41 -0.42
N GLY A 127 1.13 -1.64 -0.90
CA GLY A 127 1.07 -0.20 -0.64
C GLY A 127 0.96 0.13 0.83
N SER A 128 0.39 -0.77 1.65
CA SER A 128 0.36 -0.58 3.10
C SER A 128 1.70 -0.95 3.74
N GLN A 129 2.28 -2.07 3.32
CA GLN A 129 3.50 -2.60 3.90
C GLN A 129 4.70 -1.67 3.73
N ILE A 130 4.81 -1.04 2.55
CA ILE A 130 5.96 -0.16 2.24
C ILE A 130 6.00 1.09 3.14
N MET A 131 4.90 1.42 3.81
CA MET A 131 4.86 2.57 4.74
C MET A 131 5.64 2.32 6.03
N GLY A 132 5.90 1.05 6.40
CA GLY A 132 6.74 0.70 7.55
C GLY A 132 8.20 1.08 7.35
N LYS A 133 9.00 0.86 8.40
CA LYS A 133 10.45 1.13 8.35
C LYS A 133 11.21 -0.01 7.69
N ASP A 134 10.74 -1.24 7.85
CA ASP A 134 11.49 -2.44 7.44
C ASP A 134 10.54 -3.49 6.92
N MET A 135 10.87 -4.04 5.76
CA MET A 135 10.09 -5.08 5.08
C MET A 135 10.81 -6.45 5.10
N SER A 136 11.89 -6.59 5.89
CA SER A 136 12.68 -7.84 5.92
C SER A 136 11.83 -9.06 6.28
N SER A 137 10.82 -8.88 7.13
CA SER A 137 9.94 -9.97 7.57
C SER A 137 9.14 -10.62 6.45
N ILE A 138 8.95 -9.92 5.33
CA ILE A 138 8.19 -10.44 4.18
C ILE A 138 9.09 -10.88 3.02
N LEU A 139 10.40 -10.80 3.20
CA LEU A 139 11.38 -11.08 2.13
C LEU A 139 11.17 -12.49 1.54
N SER A 140 10.99 -13.48 2.41
CA SER A 140 10.82 -14.88 2.00
C SER A 140 9.47 -15.17 1.30
N MET A 141 8.54 -14.21 1.34
CA MET A 141 7.23 -14.35 0.71
C MET A 141 7.15 -13.66 -0.65
N SER A 142 8.22 -12.99 -1.04
CA SER A 142 8.24 -12.14 -2.24
C SER A 142 9.04 -12.78 -3.36
N ASP A 143 8.65 -12.52 -4.59
CA ASP A 143 9.43 -12.91 -5.75
C ASP A 143 10.49 -11.85 -6.00
N LEU A 144 11.75 -12.26 -5.89
CA LEU A 144 12.90 -11.35 -6.04
C LEU A 144 13.53 -11.47 -7.43
N ASP A 145 13.13 -12.47 -8.24
CA ASP A 145 13.73 -12.68 -9.57
C ASP A 145 13.41 -11.55 -10.54
N VAL A 146 12.39 -10.75 -10.24
CA VAL A 146 11.99 -9.59 -11.06
C VAL A 146 12.90 -8.37 -10.84
N LEU A 147 13.74 -8.39 -9.80
CA LEU A 147 14.58 -7.25 -9.46
C LEU A 147 15.83 -7.18 -10.32
N THR A 148 16.26 -5.98 -10.64
CA THR A 148 17.50 -5.74 -11.38
C THR A 148 18.63 -5.21 -10.49
N LYS A 149 18.32 -4.87 -9.24
CA LYS A 149 19.27 -4.35 -8.24
C LYS A 149 19.23 -5.22 -6.99
N PRO A 150 20.25 -5.14 -6.13
CA PRO A 150 20.20 -5.81 -4.83
C PRO A 150 18.99 -5.37 -4.03
N VAL A 151 18.37 -6.33 -3.34
CA VAL A 151 17.15 -6.07 -2.60
C VAL A 151 17.37 -5.02 -1.49
N ASP A 152 16.45 -4.08 -1.40
CA ASP A 152 16.40 -3.05 -0.35
C ASP A 152 15.17 -3.33 0.51
N THR A 153 15.38 -3.72 1.75
CA THR A 153 14.29 -4.07 2.67
C THR A 153 13.73 -2.87 3.42
N MET A 154 14.31 -1.68 3.24
CA MET A 154 13.81 -0.49 3.94
C MET A 154 12.51 0.00 3.31
N GLY A 155 11.50 0.20 4.12
CA GLY A 155 10.27 0.86 3.69
C GLY A 155 10.41 2.38 3.73
N PHE A 156 9.30 3.09 3.58
CA PHE A 156 9.29 4.56 3.56
C PHE A 156 9.35 5.18 4.96
N GLY A 157 9.14 4.40 6.02
CA GLY A 157 9.31 4.88 7.39
C GLY A 157 8.27 5.89 7.84
N LEU A 158 7.07 5.82 7.30
CA LEU A 158 5.98 6.73 7.67
C LEU A 158 5.17 6.22 8.85
N VAL A 159 5.33 4.93 9.22
CA VAL A 159 4.77 4.35 10.45
C VAL A 159 5.83 3.49 11.16
N ASP A 160 5.65 3.30 12.48
CA ASP A 160 6.59 2.58 13.35
C ASP A 160 6.14 1.14 13.62
N PHE A 161 5.44 0.53 12.66
CA PHE A 161 5.01 -0.86 12.76
C PHE A 161 5.08 -1.50 11.36
N ALA A 162 5.18 -2.81 11.35
CA ALA A 162 5.08 -3.61 10.12
C ALA A 162 3.64 -4.10 9.97
N ILE A 163 3.21 -4.30 8.73
CA ILE A 163 1.85 -4.77 8.43
C ILE A 163 1.93 -6.14 7.75
N LEU A 164 1.13 -7.07 8.22
CA LEU A 164 0.97 -8.37 7.60
C LEU A 164 -0.47 -8.47 7.07
N PRO A 165 -0.69 -8.16 5.79
CA PRO A 165 -2.03 -8.20 5.21
C PRO A 165 -2.49 -9.64 4.95
N HIS A 166 -3.77 -9.79 4.62
CA HIS A 166 -4.41 -11.06 4.22
C HIS A 166 -4.36 -12.14 5.30
N TRP A 167 -4.27 -11.74 6.57
CA TRP A 167 -4.27 -12.70 7.68
C TRP A 167 -5.62 -13.43 7.73
N GLY A 168 -5.55 -14.77 7.73
CA GLY A 168 -6.75 -15.61 7.74
C GLY A 168 -7.40 -15.83 6.38
N SER A 169 -6.82 -15.29 5.30
CA SER A 169 -7.27 -15.58 3.94
C SER A 169 -6.72 -16.94 3.49
N GLU A 170 -7.58 -17.81 2.95
CA GLU A 170 -7.17 -19.14 2.49
C GLU A 170 -6.15 -19.04 1.34
N GLU A 171 -6.33 -18.06 0.46
CA GLU A 171 -5.42 -17.79 -0.66
C GLU A 171 -3.97 -17.60 -0.21
N PHE A 172 -3.78 -16.91 0.92
CA PHE A 172 -2.44 -16.60 1.43
C PHE A 172 -2.01 -17.52 2.57
N ARG A 173 -2.80 -18.57 2.87
CA ARG A 173 -2.56 -19.44 4.02
C ARG A 173 -1.15 -20.03 4.02
N GLU A 174 -0.75 -20.61 2.89
CA GLU A 174 0.54 -21.28 2.80
C GLU A 174 1.69 -20.30 3.00
N ASN A 175 1.60 -19.12 2.36
CA ASN A 175 2.61 -18.08 2.53
C ASN A 175 2.70 -17.61 3.98
N ARG A 176 1.56 -17.44 4.65
CA ARG A 176 1.53 -16.94 6.04
C ARG A 176 1.98 -17.97 7.06
N LEU A 177 1.79 -19.25 6.80
CA LEU A 177 2.18 -20.30 7.75
C LEU A 177 3.59 -20.84 7.52
N ASN A 178 4.04 -20.87 6.26
CA ASN A 178 5.27 -21.59 5.90
C ASN A 178 6.42 -20.68 5.49
N LYS A 179 6.14 -19.45 5.04
CA LYS A 179 7.19 -18.55 4.52
C LYS A 179 7.49 -17.37 5.42
N ILE A 180 6.63 -17.10 6.40
CA ILE A 180 6.88 -15.98 7.31
C ILE A 180 8.03 -16.35 8.25
N SER A 181 8.99 -15.44 8.41
CA SER A 181 10.11 -15.66 9.31
C SER A 181 9.77 -15.09 10.69
N PHE A 182 9.20 -15.94 11.54
CA PHE A 182 8.89 -15.51 12.91
C PHE A 182 10.16 -15.19 13.71
N ASP A 183 11.27 -15.86 13.39
CA ASP A 183 12.55 -15.56 14.05
C ASP A 183 13.01 -14.13 13.78
N GLN A 184 12.88 -13.69 12.53
CA GLN A 184 13.20 -12.30 12.15
C GLN A 184 12.26 -11.30 12.84
N MET A 185 10.99 -11.64 12.92
CA MET A 185 9.99 -10.80 13.58
C MET A 185 10.22 -10.75 15.10
N TYR A 186 10.56 -11.89 15.71
CA TYR A 186 10.70 -11.98 17.15
C TYR A 186 11.80 -11.05 17.69
N GLY A 187 12.88 -10.89 16.93
CA GLY A 187 13.96 -9.99 17.30
C GLY A 187 13.73 -8.53 16.91
N SER A 188 12.68 -8.25 16.17
CA SER A 188 12.39 -6.90 15.69
C SER A 188 11.85 -6.03 16.82
N THR A 189 12.28 -4.77 16.83
CA THR A 189 11.70 -3.76 17.74
C THR A 189 10.42 -3.16 17.18
N ASN A 190 10.07 -3.46 15.93
CA ASN A 190 8.87 -2.92 15.28
C ASN A 190 7.67 -3.84 15.56
N PRO A 191 6.58 -3.33 16.14
CA PRO A 191 5.37 -4.14 16.29
C PRO A 191 4.87 -4.63 14.94
N LEU A 192 4.36 -5.86 14.90
CA LEU A 192 3.71 -6.42 13.71
C LEU A 192 2.19 -6.38 13.91
N ILE A 193 1.47 -5.83 12.94
CA ILE A 193 0.01 -5.78 12.95
C ILE A 193 -0.51 -6.66 11.81
N ALA A 194 -1.17 -7.76 12.16
CA ALA A 194 -1.81 -8.64 11.19
C ALA A 194 -3.24 -8.13 10.90
N LEU A 195 -3.59 -8.01 9.63
CA LEU A 195 -4.90 -7.52 9.19
C LEU A 195 -5.57 -8.56 8.29
N ASN A 196 -6.81 -8.91 8.60
CA ASN A 196 -7.62 -9.66 7.64
C ASN A 196 -8.16 -8.71 6.56
N ASN A 197 -8.76 -9.28 5.49
CA ASN A 197 -9.14 -8.49 4.33
C ASN A 197 -10.23 -7.44 4.59
N TYR A 198 -10.97 -7.55 5.71
CA TYR A 198 -11.99 -6.57 6.10
C TYR A 198 -11.43 -5.46 6.99
N GLN A 199 -10.10 -5.42 7.20
CA GLN A 199 -9.48 -4.50 8.13
C GLN A 199 -8.53 -3.53 7.46
N TYR A 200 -8.44 -2.35 8.04
CA TYR A 200 -7.41 -1.37 7.69
C TYR A 200 -6.98 -0.59 8.94
N ILE A 201 -5.83 0.05 8.83
CA ILE A 201 -5.33 0.96 9.87
C ILE A 201 -5.53 2.38 9.36
N GLU A 202 -6.21 3.20 10.15
CA GLU A 202 -6.25 4.64 9.94
C GLU A 202 -5.18 5.28 10.83
N VAL A 203 -4.29 6.05 10.23
CA VAL A 203 -3.22 6.77 10.95
C VAL A 203 -3.50 8.27 10.83
N VAL A 204 -3.57 8.95 11.96
CA VAL A 204 -3.68 10.42 11.99
C VAL A 204 -2.56 10.93 12.90
N ASP A 205 -1.58 11.56 12.28
CA ASP A 205 -0.35 12.02 12.94
C ASP A 205 0.35 10.84 13.65
N ASP A 206 0.43 10.85 14.98
CA ASP A 206 1.13 9.81 15.76
C ASP A 206 0.19 8.74 16.29
N LYS A 207 -1.10 8.83 15.98
CA LYS A 207 -2.10 7.89 16.48
C LYS A 207 -2.60 7.00 15.38
N PHE A 208 -2.88 5.75 15.72
CA PHE A 208 -3.52 4.84 14.76
C PHE A 208 -4.63 4.05 15.43
N ARG A 209 -5.55 3.57 14.62
CA ARG A 209 -6.60 2.64 15.04
C ARG A 209 -6.85 1.62 13.95
N ILE A 210 -7.19 0.40 14.36
CA ILE A 210 -7.56 -0.67 13.44
C ILE A 210 -9.09 -0.65 13.31
N ILE A 211 -9.57 -0.61 12.09
CA ILE A 211 -10.99 -0.61 11.77
C ILE A 211 -11.32 -1.94 11.08
N ASP A 212 -12.38 -2.59 11.53
CA ASP A 212 -12.94 -3.78 10.89
C ASP A 212 -14.32 -3.37 10.37
N VAL A 213 -14.45 -3.30 9.04
CA VAL A 213 -15.67 -2.77 8.42
C VAL A 213 -16.92 -3.60 8.70
N ARG A 214 -16.75 -4.86 9.11
CA ARG A 214 -17.89 -5.69 9.52
C ARG A 214 -18.52 -5.22 10.83
N ASN A 215 -17.79 -4.43 11.62
CA ASN A 215 -18.23 -3.92 12.91
C ASN A 215 -18.69 -2.45 12.86
N GLU A 216 -18.56 -1.79 11.71
CA GLU A 216 -19.04 -0.42 11.52
C GLU A 216 -20.52 -0.46 11.16
N LYS A 217 -21.38 0.12 12.00
CA LYS A 217 -22.83 0.25 11.78
C LYS A 217 -23.18 1.70 11.53
#